data_40494b11e034314a8fbf8393a09bb17b
#
_entry.id   40494b11e034314a8fbf8393a09bb17b
#
_cell.length_a   1.000
_cell.length_b   1.000
_cell.length_c   1.000
_cell.angle_alpha   90.00
_cell.angle_beta   90.00
_cell.angle_gamma   90.00
#
_symmetry.space_group_name_H-M   'P 1'
#
loop_
_entity.id
_entity.type
_entity.pdbx_description
1 polymer ?
#
loop_
_entity_poly.entity_id
_entity_poly.type
_entity_poly.pdbx_seq_one_letter_code
_entity_poly.pdbx_strand_id
1 'polypeptide(L)'
;MLFYARRSDLIVVGRMSDVNGIPSDFIERILVNSGRPLLLAPSRTVESATGTVMVCWKETAASARAISAAMPLLRCSKRVMLVGIDEDAKGSYEGLQQLAQRLLWHGIVAAFRWLPASKDTVGDQLEAIADECRADLLVMGGYGHSRTREMIFGGCTRRFLDRSGRPVFMVH
;
A
#
# COMPACT_ATOMS: atom_id res chain seq x y z
N MET A 1 -21.95 -1.68 -8.16
CA MET A 1 -20.79 -2.03 -7.32
C MET A 1 -20.43 -0.92 -6.31
N LEU A 2 -20.23 0.33 -6.68
CA LEU A 2 -19.93 1.44 -5.75
C LEU A 2 -20.97 1.63 -4.62
N PHE A 3 -22.23 1.32 -4.89
CA PHE A 3 -23.31 1.35 -3.90
C PHE A 3 -23.03 0.43 -2.69
N TYR A 4 -22.58 -0.80 -2.95
CA TYR A 4 -22.21 -1.74 -1.90
C TYR A 4 -20.85 -1.41 -1.28
N ALA A 5 -19.89 -1.01 -2.10
CA ALA A 5 -18.56 -0.62 -1.67
C ALA A 5 -18.58 0.46 -0.58
N ARG A 6 -19.41 1.50 -0.75
CA ARG A 6 -19.52 2.61 0.22
C ARG A 6 -20.14 2.22 1.56
N ARG A 7 -20.77 1.05 1.68
CA ARG A 7 -21.39 0.51 2.90
C ARG A 7 -20.56 -0.58 3.56
N SER A 8 -19.39 -0.89 2.99
CA SER A 8 -18.46 -1.88 3.52
C SER A 8 -17.31 -1.16 4.22
N ASP A 9 -16.68 -1.82 5.18
CA ASP A 9 -15.45 -1.31 5.82
C ASP A 9 -14.21 -1.56 4.97
N LEU A 10 -14.25 -2.61 4.15
CA LEU A 10 -13.16 -3.05 3.28
C LEU A 10 -13.73 -3.65 1.99
N ILE A 11 -13.09 -3.34 0.88
CA ILE A 11 -13.37 -3.95 -0.41
C ILE A 11 -12.26 -4.95 -0.70
N VAL A 12 -12.61 -6.20 -0.95
CA VAL A 12 -11.63 -7.22 -1.36
C VAL A 12 -11.83 -7.53 -2.84
N VAL A 13 -10.74 -7.42 -3.60
CA VAL A 13 -10.72 -7.75 -5.03
C VAL A 13 -9.63 -8.78 -5.28
N GLY A 14 -10.02 -9.93 -5.83
CA GLY A 14 -9.06 -10.95 -6.25
C GLY A 14 -8.44 -10.59 -7.60
N ARG A 15 -7.14 -10.79 -7.73
CA ARG A 15 -6.51 -10.85 -9.05
C ARG A 15 -6.85 -12.18 -9.68
N MET A 16 -7.48 -12.14 -10.82
CA MET A 16 -7.61 -13.33 -11.65
C MET A 16 -6.49 -13.34 -12.69
N SER A 17 -5.84 -14.48 -12.84
CA SER A 17 -4.84 -14.68 -13.89
C SER A 17 -5.48 -14.62 -15.28
N ASP A 18 -4.95 -13.78 -16.10
CA ASP A 18 -4.72 -13.79 -17.54
C ASP A 18 -5.85 -13.82 -18.57
N VAL A 19 -7.06 -14.31 -18.33
CA VAL A 19 -8.07 -14.39 -19.43
C VAL A 19 -9.38 -13.67 -19.11
N ASN A 20 -9.76 -13.56 -17.85
CA ASN A 20 -10.98 -12.89 -17.40
C ASN A 20 -10.75 -12.00 -16.17
N GLY A 21 -9.55 -11.48 -16.01
CA GLY A 21 -9.19 -10.61 -14.89
C GLY A 21 -10.01 -9.33 -14.84
N ILE A 22 -10.24 -8.82 -13.65
CA ILE A 22 -10.82 -7.48 -13.49
C ILE A 22 -9.78 -6.47 -14.01
N PRO A 23 -10.11 -5.63 -15.01
CA PRO A 23 -9.17 -4.64 -15.54
C PRO A 23 -8.66 -3.71 -14.44
N SER A 24 -7.39 -3.35 -14.49
CA SER A 24 -6.79 -2.40 -13.53
C SER A 24 -7.54 -1.08 -13.47
N ASP A 25 -8.02 -0.57 -14.59
CA ASP A 25 -8.83 0.66 -14.67
C ASP A 25 -10.13 0.55 -13.85
N PHE A 26 -10.72 -0.64 -13.75
CA PHE A 26 -11.91 -0.86 -12.92
C PHE A 26 -11.55 -0.85 -11.43
N ILE A 27 -10.42 -1.47 -11.06
CA ILE A 27 -9.90 -1.47 -9.68
C ILE A 27 -9.55 -0.04 -9.26
N GLU A 28 -8.92 0.72 -10.14
CA GLU A 28 -8.63 2.15 -9.94
C GLU A 28 -9.89 2.96 -9.67
N ARG A 29 -10.92 2.77 -10.49
CA ARG A 29 -12.20 3.48 -10.30
C ARG A 29 -12.84 3.15 -8.96
N ILE A 30 -12.72 1.92 -8.48
CA ILE A 30 -13.18 1.54 -7.14
C ILE A 30 -12.34 2.24 -6.08
N LEU A 31 -11.02 2.15 -6.17
CA LEU A 31 -10.10 2.75 -5.20
C LEU A 31 -10.34 4.25 -5.03
N VAL A 32 -10.48 4.98 -6.16
CA VAL A 32 -10.66 6.45 -6.14
C VAL A 32 -12.07 6.87 -5.72
N ASN A 33 -13.12 6.11 -6.10
CA ASN A 33 -14.50 6.59 -5.95
C ASN A 33 -15.28 5.93 -4.82
N SER A 34 -14.75 4.89 -4.18
CA SER A 34 -15.45 4.20 -3.09
C SER A 34 -15.35 4.94 -1.77
N GLY A 35 -14.23 5.65 -1.52
CA GLY A 35 -13.89 6.20 -0.22
C GLY A 35 -13.61 5.14 0.84
N ARG A 36 -13.32 3.90 0.41
CA ARG A 36 -13.06 2.77 1.28
C ARG A 36 -11.71 2.12 0.99
N PRO A 37 -11.09 1.48 1.99
CA PRO A 37 -9.90 0.68 1.76
C PRO A 37 -10.15 -0.44 0.74
N LEU A 38 -9.16 -0.72 -0.06
CA LEU A 38 -9.14 -1.83 -1.00
C LEU A 38 -8.04 -2.82 -0.61
N LEU A 39 -8.38 -4.09 -0.47
CA LEU A 39 -7.44 -5.19 -0.37
C LEU A 39 -7.40 -5.95 -1.70
N LEU A 40 -6.29 -5.87 -2.37
CA LEU A 40 -6.04 -6.62 -3.58
C LEU A 40 -5.40 -7.96 -3.22
N ALA A 41 -6.15 -9.04 -3.41
CA ALA A 41 -5.68 -10.39 -3.14
C ALA A 41 -4.97 -10.98 -4.35
N PRO A 42 -3.78 -11.61 -4.18
CA PRO A 42 -3.10 -12.30 -5.27
C PRO A 42 -3.87 -13.55 -5.70
N SER A 43 -3.55 -14.09 -6.89
CA SER A 43 -4.14 -15.33 -7.40
C SER A 43 -3.68 -16.59 -6.64
N ARG A 44 -2.55 -16.50 -5.94
CA ARG A 44 -2.03 -17.59 -5.11
C ARG A 44 -2.64 -17.60 -3.71
N THR A 45 -2.69 -18.76 -3.10
CA THR A 45 -3.07 -18.89 -1.69
C THR A 45 -2.10 -18.11 -0.80
N VAL A 46 -2.64 -17.39 0.18
CA VAL A 46 -1.91 -16.63 1.18
C VAL A 46 -2.14 -17.28 2.54
N GLU A 47 -1.06 -17.72 3.19
CA GLU A 47 -1.16 -18.38 4.50
C GLU A 47 -1.51 -17.37 5.59
N SER A 48 -1.02 -16.15 5.49
CA SER A 48 -1.25 -15.08 6.45
C SER A 48 -1.14 -13.71 5.78
N ALA A 49 -1.96 -12.77 6.21
CA ALA A 49 -1.83 -11.34 5.85
C ALA A 49 -1.33 -10.49 7.02
N THR A 50 -1.03 -11.13 8.17
CA THR A 50 -0.63 -10.43 9.42
C THR A 50 0.68 -10.94 10.02
N GLY A 51 1.46 -11.69 9.28
CA GLY A 51 2.81 -12.09 9.69
C GLY A 51 3.75 -10.87 9.69
N THR A 52 4.25 -10.49 8.54
CA THR A 52 5.05 -9.26 8.35
C THR A 52 4.26 -8.29 7.48
N VAL A 53 3.93 -7.13 8.01
CA VAL A 53 3.26 -6.06 7.25
C VAL A 53 4.28 -4.98 6.92
N MET A 54 4.47 -4.71 5.62
CA MET A 54 5.30 -3.61 5.15
C MET A 54 4.42 -2.42 4.76
N VAL A 55 4.66 -1.29 5.37
CA VAL A 55 4.00 -0.01 5.05
C VAL A 55 4.90 0.78 4.11
N CYS A 56 4.46 0.98 2.89
CA CYS A 56 5.13 1.83 1.90
C CYS A 56 4.71 3.29 2.16
N TRP A 57 5.59 4.04 2.81
CA TRP A 57 5.30 5.40 3.23
C TRP A 57 5.77 6.43 2.22
N LYS A 58 4.89 7.34 1.89
CA LYS A 58 5.19 8.60 1.24
C LYS A 58 4.43 9.70 1.98
N GLU A 59 5.00 10.91 2.08
CA GLU A 59 4.38 12.05 2.78
C GLU A 59 3.16 12.58 2.01
N THR A 60 2.07 11.80 2.04
CA THR A 60 0.82 12.11 1.33
C THR A 60 -0.41 11.81 2.20
N ALA A 61 -1.50 12.51 1.92
CA ALA A 61 -2.77 12.25 2.58
C ALA A 61 -3.29 10.81 2.34
N ALA A 62 -3.03 10.23 1.17
CA ALA A 62 -3.40 8.86 0.86
C ALA A 62 -2.65 7.85 1.74
N SER A 63 -1.34 8.05 1.94
CA SER A 63 -0.54 7.21 2.84
C SER A 63 -0.99 7.32 4.30
N ALA A 64 -1.31 8.54 4.75
CA ALA A 64 -1.83 8.75 6.11
C ALA A 64 -3.18 8.04 6.32
N ARG A 65 -4.08 8.12 5.33
CA ARG A 65 -5.36 7.39 5.35
C ARG A 65 -5.16 5.88 5.32
N ALA A 66 -4.20 5.40 4.50
CA ALA A 66 -3.91 3.97 4.40
C ALA A 66 -3.45 3.39 5.74
N ILE A 67 -2.55 4.06 6.45
CA ILE A 67 -2.12 3.64 7.79
C ILE A 67 -3.30 3.66 8.76
N SER A 68 -4.09 4.72 8.77
CA SER A 68 -5.23 4.84 9.69
C SER A 68 -6.25 3.72 9.46
N ALA A 69 -6.55 3.40 8.21
CA ALA A 69 -7.46 2.31 7.86
C ALA A 69 -6.87 0.92 8.13
N ALA A 70 -5.54 0.77 8.02
CA ALA A 70 -4.85 -0.49 8.26
C ALA A 70 -4.58 -0.77 9.76
N MET A 71 -4.87 0.16 10.68
CA MET A 71 -4.57 0.00 12.11
C MET A 71 -5.02 -1.34 12.71
N PRO A 72 -6.21 -1.90 12.38
CA PRO A 72 -6.62 -3.21 12.88
C PRO A 72 -5.66 -4.33 12.43
N LEU A 73 -5.19 -4.29 11.18
CA LEU A 73 -4.26 -5.27 10.62
C LEU A 73 -2.86 -5.11 11.23
N LEU A 74 -2.40 -3.86 11.39
CA LEU A 74 -1.11 -3.56 11.99
C LEU A 74 -1.02 -4.03 13.45
N ARG A 75 -2.11 -3.89 14.23
CA ARG A 75 -2.18 -4.38 15.61
C ARG A 75 -2.12 -5.90 15.73
N CYS A 76 -2.65 -6.61 14.74
CA CYS A 76 -2.64 -8.08 14.71
C CYS A 76 -1.38 -8.65 14.07
N SER A 77 -0.49 -7.81 13.52
CA SER A 77 0.69 -8.29 12.82
C SER A 77 1.82 -8.66 13.78
N LYS A 78 2.61 -9.67 13.40
CA LYS A 78 3.79 -10.09 14.17
C LYS A 78 4.96 -9.11 14.03
N ARG A 79 5.08 -8.49 12.87
CA ARG A 79 6.13 -7.50 12.55
C ARG A 79 5.55 -6.40 11.66
N VAL A 80 5.94 -5.17 11.94
CA VAL A 80 5.64 -4.00 11.10
C VAL A 80 6.95 -3.37 10.65
N MET A 81 7.06 -3.13 9.34
CA MET A 81 8.18 -2.44 8.71
C MET A 81 7.65 -1.21 7.97
N LEU A 82 8.15 -0.04 8.31
CA LEU A 82 7.90 1.18 7.55
C LEU A 82 9.02 1.38 6.53
N VAL A 83 8.68 1.63 5.29
CA VAL A 83 9.65 1.86 4.22
C VAL A 83 9.31 3.15 3.50
N GLY A 84 10.24 4.08 3.47
CA GLY A 84 10.19 5.31 2.68
C GLY A 84 11.31 5.33 1.66
N ILE A 85 11.03 5.86 0.47
CA ILE A 85 12.02 6.09 -0.59
C ILE A 85 12.05 7.57 -0.91
N ASP A 86 13.24 8.15 -0.95
CA ASP A 86 13.47 9.57 -1.23
C ASP A 86 13.38 9.83 -2.74
N GLU A 87 12.15 10.07 -3.24
CA GLU A 87 11.89 10.33 -4.65
C GLU A 87 12.02 11.81 -5.02
N ASP A 88 11.56 12.69 -4.15
CA ASP A 88 11.32 14.11 -4.46
C ASP A 88 11.67 15.06 -3.31
N ALA A 89 12.49 14.60 -2.37
CA ALA A 89 12.93 15.36 -1.18
C ALA A 89 11.77 15.91 -0.31
N LYS A 90 10.54 15.36 -0.47
CA LYS A 90 9.37 15.79 0.33
C LYS A 90 9.20 14.98 1.60
N GLY A 91 9.74 13.76 1.63
CA GLY A 91 9.78 12.95 2.83
C GLY A 91 11.12 13.09 3.54
N SER A 92 11.20 12.59 4.75
CA SER A 92 12.45 12.60 5.51
C SER A 92 12.56 11.35 6.40
N TYR A 93 13.78 11.03 6.75
CA TYR A 93 14.07 10.02 7.76
C TYR A 93 13.38 10.36 9.10
N GLU A 94 13.39 11.61 9.51
CA GLU A 94 12.77 12.10 10.73
C GLU A 94 11.25 11.95 10.69
N GLY A 95 10.61 12.22 9.54
CA GLY A 95 9.18 12.03 9.36
C GLY A 95 8.78 10.56 9.53
N LEU A 96 9.59 9.64 8.98
CA LEU A 96 9.37 8.21 9.14
C LEU A 96 9.58 7.75 10.59
N GLN A 97 10.56 8.32 11.27
CA GLN A 97 10.81 8.07 12.70
C GLN A 97 9.64 8.56 13.58
N GLN A 98 9.10 9.74 13.30
CA GLN A 98 7.92 10.26 13.99
C GLN A 98 6.69 9.38 13.75
N LEU A 99 6.53 8.85 12.55
CA LEU A 99 5.49 7.89 12.24
C LEU A 99 5.64 6.59 13.05
N ALA A 100 6.86 6.05 13.16
CA ALA A 100 7.13 4.88 14.00
C ALA A 100 6.79 5.17 15.48
N GLN A 101 7.14 6.36 15.99
CA GLN A 101 6.79 6.78 17.34
C GLN A 101 5.27 6.88 17.53
N ARG A 102 4.54 7.40 16.54
CA ARG A 102 3.07 7.42 16.57
C ARG A 102 2.47 6.02 16.64
N LEU A 103 3.00 5.07 15.87
CA LEU A 103 2.55 3.67 15.92
C LEU A 103 2.84 3.03 17.28
N LEU A 104 3.97 3.38 17.90
CA LEU A 104 4.30 2.91 19.25
C LEU A 104 3.25 3.36 20.30
N TRP A 105 2.69 4.58 20.18
CA TRP A 105 1.59 5.03 21.06
C TRP A 105 0.31 4.18 20.89
N HIS A 106 0.17 3.48 19.77
CA HIS A 106 -0.91 2.52 19.55
C HIS A 106 -0.52 1.07 19.90
N GLY A 107 0.63 0.86 20.55
CA GLY A 107 1.14 -0.45 20.92
C GLY A 107 1.78 -1.23 19.76
N ILE A 108 2.10 -0.56 18.64
CA ILE A 108 2.70 -1.19 17.47
C ILE A 108 4.17 -0.80 17.40
N VAL A 109 5.04 -1.79 17.62
CA VAL A 109 6.49 -1.61 17.40
C VAL A 109 6.80 -1.79 15.93
N ALA A 110 7.24 -0.73 15.28
CA ALA A 110 7.59 -0.74 13.86
C ALA A 110 9.08 -0.48 13.67
N ALA A 111 9.76 -1.37 12.93
CA ALA A 111 11.06 -1.06 12.36
C ALA A 111 10.86 -0.12 11.16
N PHE A 112 11.88 0.67 10.79
CA PHE A 112 11.76 1.55 9.64
C PHE A 112 13.06 1.67 8.84
N ARG A 113 12.93 1.90 7.54
CA ARG A 113 14.02 2.11 6.58
C ARG A 113 13.68 3.29 5.68
N TRP A 114 14.62 4.23 5.58
CA TRP A 114 14.60 5.31 4.61
C TRP A 114 15.72 5.10 3.60
N LEU A 115 15.38 5.06 2.33
CA LEU A 115 16.30 4.69 1.26
C LEU A 115 16.34 5.78 0.18
N PRO A 116 17.51 6.03 -0.41
CA PRO A 116 17.60 6.89 -1.59
C PRO A 116 16.87 6.24 -2.77
N ALA A 117 16.33 7.09 -3.66
CA ALA A 117 15.88 6.61 -4.96
C ALA A 117 17.05 6.00 -5.73
N SER A 118 16.85 4.89 -6.39
CA SER A 118 17.83 4.23 -7.24
C SER A 118 17.51 4.44 -8.73
N LYS A 119 18.25 3.76 -9.60
CA LYS A 119 17.97 3.72 -11.04
C LYS A 119 16.69 2.90 -11.35
N ASP A 120 16.32 2.00 -10.46
CA ASP A 120 15.10 1.19 -10.58
C ASP A 120 13.87 2.05 -10.25
N THR A 121 12.72 1.61 -10.72
CA THR A 121 11.48 2.28 -10.31
C THR A 121 11.23 2.10 -8.82
N VAL A 122 10.56 3.06 -8.20
CA VAL A 122 10.16 2.96 -6.77
C VAL A 122 9.39 1.67 -6.49
N GLY A 123 8.54 1.25 -7.44
CA GLY A 123 7.80 0.00 -7.31
C GLY A 123 8.71 -1.23 -7.29
N ASP A 124 9.78 -1.24 -8.09
CA ASP A 124 10.77 -2.34 -8.09
C ASP A 124 11.56 -2.37 -6.78
N GLN A 125 11.99 -1.21 -6.30
CA GLN A 125 12.68 -1.11 -5.00
C GLN A 125 11.78 -1.60 -3.84
N LEU A 126 10.52 -1.18 -3.81
CA LEU A 126 9.58 -1.62 -2.77
C LEU A 126 9.32 -3.14 -2.83
N GLU A 127 9.19 -3.73 -4.03
CA GLU A 127 9.04 -5.18 -4.16
C GLU A 127 10.29 -5.92 -3.68
N ALA A 128 11.49 -5.45 -4.03
CA ALA A 128 12.74 -6.05 -3.57
C ALA A 128 12.85 -6.03 -2.03
N ILE A 129 12.48 -4.90 -1.40
CA ILE A 129 12.47 -4.79 0.06
C ILE A 129 11.39 -5.70 0.67
N ALA A 130 10.23 -5.80 0.03
CA ALA A 130 9.16 -6.69 0.48
C ALA A 130 9.59 -8.17 0.42
N ASP A 131 10.37 -8.57 -0.57
CA ASP A 131 10.96 -9.90 -0.65
C ASP A 131 12.02 -10.11 0.44
N GLU A 132 12.92 -9.15 0.63
CA GLU A 132 13.97 -9.19 1.66
C GLU A 132 13.37 -9.37 3.06
N CYS A 133 12.35 -8.58 3.42
CA CYS A 133 11.71 -8.65 4.74
C CYS A 133 10.63 -9.74 4.83
N ARG A 134 10.39 -10.48 3.75
CA ARG A 134 9.33 -11.50 3.62
C ARG A 134 7.97 -10.94 4.01
N ALA A 135 7.60 -9.81 3.43
CA ALA A 135 6.31 -9.19 3.72
C ALA A 135 5.14 -10.06 3.23
N ASP A 136 4.17 -10.26 4.11
CA ASP A 136 2.93 -10.99 3.81
C ASP A 136 1.85 -10.05 3.29
N LEU A 137 1.93 -8.75 3.65
CA LEU A 137 0.99 -7.71 3.24
C LEU A 137 1.75 -6.41 2.99
N LEU A 138 1.40 -5.71 1.92
CA LEU A 138 1.79 -4.33 1.69
C LEU A 138 0.64 -3.40 2.06
N VAL A 139 0.95 -2.28 2.73
CA VAL A 139 0.02 -1.18 3.01
C VAL A 139 0.55 0.07 2.35
N MET A 140 -0.23 0.71 1.50
CA MET A 140 0.21 1.91 0.77
C MET A 140 -0.94 2.85 0.43
N GLY A 141 -0.61 4.13 0.26
CA GLY A 141 -1.50 5.09 -0.38
C GLY A 141 -1.57 4.85 -1.89
N GLY A 142 -2.73 4.95 -2.45
CA GLY A 142 -2.93 4.91 -3.89
C GLY A 142 -3.13 6.32 -4.46
N TYR A 143 -2.44 6.66 -5.56
CA TYR A 143 -2.62 7.92 -6.30
C TYR A 143 -2.46 9.20 -5.47
N GLY A 144 -1.33 9.32 -4.76
CA GLY A 144 -1.04 10.45 -3.88
C GLY A 144 -0.59 11.75 -4.57
N HIS A 145 -0.50 11.79 -5.89
CA HIS A 145 -0.12 13.00 -6.61
C HIS A 145 -1.33 13.79 -7.11
N SER A 146 -1.24 15.12 -6.93
CA SER A 146 -2.25 16.10 -7.33
C SER A 146 -2.62 15.99 -8.82
N ARG A 147 -3.89 15.97 -9.02
CA ARG A 147 -4.68 16.17 -10.20
C ARG A 147 -4.06 17.10 -11.26
N THR A 148 -3.42 16.55 -12.23
CA THR A 148 -3.61 17.01 -13.59
C THR A 148 -4.33 15.87 -14.32
N ARG A 149 -5.53 16.12 -14.75
CA ARG A 149 -6.57 15.17 -15.18
C ARG A 149 -6.22 14.34 -16.42
N GLU A 150 -5.02 14.49 -16.97
CA GLU A 150 -4.69 13.94 -18.29
C GLU A 150 -3.41 13.12 -18.36
N MET A 151 -2.60 13.05 -17.32
CA MET A 151 -1.39 12.22 -17.36
C MET A 151 -0.96 11.78 -15.98
N ILE A 152 -0.66 10.51 -15.88
CA ILE A 152 0.17 9.84 -14.88
C ILE A 152 -0.61 9.23 -13.72
N PHE A 153 -1.23 8.11 -14.01
CA PHE A 153 -1.40 7.06 -13.02
C PHE A 153 -0.02 6.73 -12.44
N GLY A 154 0.21 6.97 -11.17
CA GLY A 154 1.51 6.78 -10.55
C GLY A 154 2.03 5.37 -10.85
N GLY A 155 3.14 5.26 -11.58
CA GLY A 155 3.68 3.98 -12.04
C GLY A 155 3.83 2.95 -10.92
N CYS A 156 4.10 3.41 -9.70
CA CYS A 156 4.18 2.58 -8.51
C CYS A 156 2.82 1.93 -8.18
N THR A 157 1.72 2.71 -8.05
CA THR A 157 0.39 2.16 -7.75
C THR A 157 -0.04 1.15 -8.81
N ARG A 158 0.10 1.52 -10.10
CA ARG A 158 -0.27 0.65 -11.21
C ARG A 158 0.51 -0.66 -11.21
N ARG A 159 1.82 -0.60 -10.95
CA ARG A 159 2.64 -1.80 -10.82
C ARG A 159 2.08 -2.76 -9.76
N PHE A 160 1.72 -2.24 -8.58
CA PHE A 160 1.15 -3.08 -7.53
C PHE A 160 -0.25 -3.57 -7.84
N LEU A 161 -1.04 -2.82 -8.61
CA LEU A 161 -2.32 -3.30 -9.13
C LEU A 161 -2.15 -4.44 -10.13
N ASP A 162 -1.15 -4.35 -11.00
CA ASP A 162 -0.98 -5.29 -12.12
C ASP A 162 -0.16 -6.54 -11.73
N ARG A 163 0.88 -6.40 -10.90
CA ARG A 163 1.93 -7.41 -10.81
C ARG A 163 2.35 -7.87 -9.42
N SER A 164 1.82 -7.33 -8.33
CA SER A 164 2.25 -7.79 -6.99
C SER A 164 1.86 -9.25 -6.73
N GLY A 165 2.83 -10.06 -6.33
CA GLY A 165 2.62 -11.46 -5.94
C GLY A 165 2.04 -11.62 -4.52
N ARG A 166 1.79 -10.54 -3.80
CA ARG A 166 1.29 -10.55 -2.42
C ARG A 166 0.06 -9.65 -2.24
N PRO A 167 -0.69 -9.80 -1.15
CA PRO A 167 -1.79 -8.90 -0.82
C PRO A 167 -1.33 -7.45 -0.73
N VAL A 168 -2.14 -6.53 -1.25
CA VAL A 168 -1.87 -5.09 -1.18
C VAL A 168 -3.11 -4.36 -0.65
N PHE A 169 -2.95 -3.69 0.47
CA PHE A 169 -3.97 -2.85 1.09
C PHE A 169 -3.74 -1.40 0.66
N MET A 170 -4.72 -0.81 0.01
CA MET A 170 -4.62 0.53 -0.55
C MET A 170 -5.75 1.44 -0.09
N VAL A 171 -5.44 2.74 0.05
CA VAL A 171 -6.43 3.81 0.25
C VAL A 171 -6.06 5.01 -0.63
N HIS A 172 -7.06 5.64 -1.22
CA HIS A 172 -6.92 6.89 -1.96
C HIS A 172 -7.30 8.09 -1.10
#